data_9cad255469b950e5195e5726ac9c74bc
#
_entry.id   9cad255469b950e5195e5726ac9c74bc
#
_cell.length_a   1.000
_cell.length_b   1.000
_cell.length_c   1.000
_cell.angle_alpha   90.00
_cell.angle_beta   90.00
_cell.angle_gamma   90.00
#
_symmetry.space_group_name_H-M   'P 1'
#
loop_
_entity.id
_entity.type
_entity.pdbx_description
1 polymer ?
#
loop_
_entity_poly.entity_id
_entity_poly.type
_entity_poly.pdbx_seq_one_letter_code
_entity_poly.pdbx_strand_id
1 'polypeptide(L)'
;TMDRSNKKNEDIGLAQTSAPTDVQPGKQGAILTLADGTQLVLDSMNNGFINAGHEAKPELNNGLLAYHAEQVPDNTGLTYHTLTTPKGRQFALQLPDGTKVWLNAASSIRFPVSFSNKERKVEITGEAYFEVTPRPVVHNRPASQKIPFIVTTKRQQIEVLGTHFNVNAYDDEKEERTTLIEGKVRVHATAPGSSQPPGATIPGVVLAPGQQAVTDAHANLKTEKNVDVEKVMAWKNGYFNFADAKLEEAMRQLERWYDIEVLYEGDIPDVQLVGEMTKDVTLNDLLVLLDKIRVKCRLEGRKMIVSK
;
A
#
# COMPACT_ATOMS: atom_id res chain seq x y z
N THR A 1 26.80 -75.47 -24.47
CA THR A 1 27.33 -74.14 -24.12
C THR A 1 26.30 -73.12 -24.51
N MET A 2 25.58 -72.60 -23.50
CA MET A 2 24.43 -71.65 -23.64
C MET A 2 24.95 -70.25 -23.39
N ASP A 3 24.72 -69.42 -24.37
CA ASP A 3 24.92 -67.98 -24.29
C ASP A 3 23.63 -67.29 -23.78
N ARG A 4 23.74 -66.56 -22.68
CA ARG A 4 22.64 -65.77 -22.12
C ARG A 4 22.94 -64.26 -22.35
N SER A 5 22.38 -63.73 -23.40
CA SER A 5 22.36 -62.29 -23.63
C SER A 5 21.50 -61.56 -22.62
N ASN A 6 22.11 -60.68 -21.87
CA ASN A 6 21.50 -59.82 -20.86
C ASN A 6 20.94 -58.57 -21.55
N LYS A 7 19.63 -58.43 -21.70
CA LYS A 7 18.95 -57.20 -22.14
C LYS A 7 18.86 -56.24 -20.95
N LYS A 8 19.63 -55.18 -20.98
CA LYS A 8 19.42 -54.00 -20.14
C LYS A 8 18.14 -53.30 -20.57
N ASN A 9 17.15 -53.25 -19.71
CA ASN A 9 16.05 -52.31 -19.81
C ASN A 9 16.56 -50.95 -19.42
N GLU A 10 16.59 -50.01 -20.36
CA GLU A 10 16.74 -48.58 -20.10
C GLU A 10 15.37 -48.06 -19.65
N ASP A 11 15.26 -47.81 -18.36
CA ASP A 11 14.15 -47.06 -17.79
C ASP A 11 14.25 -45.61 -18.27
N ILE A 12 13.46 -45.23 -19.26
CA ILE A 12 13.27 -43.83 -19.67
C ILE A 12 12.38 -43.22 -18.61
N GLY A 13 13.00 -42.62 -17.62
CA GLY A 13 12.34 -41.77 -16.65
C GLY A 13 11.63 -40.61 -17.36
N LEU A 14 10.33 -40.73 -17.53
CA LEU A 14 9.45 -39.63 -17.90
C LEU A 14 9.60 -38.55 -16.83
N ALA A 15 10.30 -37.46 -17.17
CA ALA A 15 10.30 -36.26 -16.38
C ALA A 15 8.83 -35.82 -16.20
N GLN A 16 8.30 -35.96 -15.00
CA GLN A 16 7.04 -35.37 -14.62
C GLN A 16 7.23 -33.85 -14.68
N THR A 17 6.80 -33.24 -15.77
CA THR A 17 6.56 -31.80 -15.81
C THR A 17 5.46 -31.51 -14.80
N SER A 18 5.84 -31.06 -13.60
CA SER A 18 4.88 -30.53 -12.65
C SER A 18 4.12 -29.43 -13.35
N ALA A 19 2.77 -29.54 -13.36
CA ALA A 19 1.91 -28.48 -13.85
C ALA A 19 2.34 -27.17 -13.18
N PRO A 20 2.38 -26.05 -13.90
CA PRO A 20 2.76 -24.78 -13.31
C PRO A 20 1.84 -24.51 -12.12
N THR A 21 2.44 -24.35 -10.94
CA THR A 21 1.68 -24.06 -9.72
C THR A 21 1.00 -22.72 -9.89
N ASP A 22 -0.33 -22.68 -9.78
CA ASP A 22 -1.11 -21.44 -9.92
C ASP A 22 -0.68 -20.40 -8.87
N VAL A 23 -0.62 -19.12 -9.27
CA VAL A 23 -0.30 -18.03 -8.37
C VAL A 23 -1.54 -17.63 -7.58
N GLN A 24 -1.45 -17.81 -6.27
CA GLN A 24 -2.54 -17.49 -5.36
C GLN A 24 -2.68 -15.97 -5.18
N PRO A 25 -3.88 -15.46 -4.86
CA PRO A 25 -4.09 -14.06 -4.55
C PRO A 25 -3.27 -13.63 -3.34
N GLY A 26 -3.04 -12.32 -3.24
CA GLY A 26 -2.42 -11.71 -2.06
C GLY A 26 -3.21 -12.01 -0.79
N LYS A 27 -2.56 -11.86 0.36
CA LYS A 27 -3.13 -12.13 1.67
C LYS A 27 -2.75 -11.05 2.68
N GLN A 28 -3.27 -11.16 3.90
CA GLN A 28 -2.79 -10.32 5.01
C GLN A 28 -1.37 -10.71 5.41
N GLY A 29 -0.54 -9.68 5.70
CA GLY A 29 0.82 -9.86 6.15
C GLY A 29 1.63 -8.58 6.03
N ALA A 30 2.60 -8.41 6.94
CA ALA A 30 3.50 -7.27 6.96
C ALA A 30 4.81 -7.61 7.68
N ILE A 31 5.80 -6.74 7.49
CA ILE A 31 7.07 -6.75 8.21
C ILE A 31 7.14 -5.48 9.05
N LEU A 32 7.25 -5.63 10.38
CA LEU A 32 7.50 -4.54 11.29
C LEU A 32 9.00 -4.41 11.52
N THR A 33 9.58 -3.27 11.16
CA THR A 33 10.98 -2.92 11.43
C THR A 33 11.03 -1.98 12.63
N LEU A 34 11.71 -2.39 13.67
CA LEU A 34 11.90 -1.63 14.90
C LEU A 34 13.01 -0.58 14.75
N ALA A 35 13.15 0.31 15.73
CA ALA A 35 14.15 1.37 15.73
C ALA A 35 15.60 0.88 15.68
N ASP A 36 15.87 -0.30 16.22
CA ASP A 36 17.18 -0.96 16.19
C ASP A 36 17.47 -1.72 14.88
N GLY A 37 16.52 -1.70 13.94
CA GLY A 37 16.60 -2.44 12.67
C GLY A 37 16.09 -3.89 12.74
N THR A 38 15.68 -4.39 13.90
CA THR A 38 15.08 -5.72 14.03
C THR A 38 13.81 -5.82 13.20
N GLN A 39 13.66 -6.91 12.44
CA GLN A 39 12.49 -7.17 11.60
C GLN A 39 11.65 -8.30 12.16
N LEU A 40 10.35 -8.07 12.25
CA LEU A 40 9.35 -9.02 12.74
C LEU A 40 8.34 -9.30 11.61
N VAL A 41 8.21 -10.56 11.18
CA VAL A 41 7.27 -10.98 10.12
C VAL A 41 5.93 -11.30 10.77
N LEU A 42 4.93 -10.44 10.57
CA LEU A 42 3.66 -10.48 11.31
C LEU A 42 2.70 -11.57 10.80
N ASP A 43 2.78 -11.98 9.54
CA ASP A 43 1.91 -13.00 8.95
C ASP A 43 2.16 -14.43 9.48
N SER A 44 3.25 -14.64 10.19
CA SER A 44 3.59 -15.90 10.88
C SER A 44 3.46 -15.84 12.40
N MET A 45 3.06 -14.68 12.95
CA MET A 45 2.94 -14.48 14.40
C MET A 45 1.54 -14.81 14.92
N ASN A 46 1.47 -15.34 16.13
CA ASN A 46 0.22 -15.50 16.86
C ASN A 46 -0.27 -14.14 17.39
N ASN A 47 -1.59 -14.04 17.62
CA ASN A 47 -2.17 -12.90 18.31
C ASN A 47 -1.54 -12.70 19.68
N GLY A 48 -1.41 -11.44 20.12
CA GLY A 48 -0.89 -11.05 21.42
C GLY A 48 0.09 -9.88 21.35
N PHE A 49 0.67 -9.57 22.49
CA PHE A 49 1.65 -8.49 22.59
C PHE A 49 2.97 -8.86 21.93
N ILE A 50 3.48 -7.90 21.15
CA ILE A 50 4.78 -8.02 20.50
C ILE A 50 5.81 -7.26 21.33
N ASN A 51 6.95 -7.90 21.58
CA ASN A 51 8.08 -7.22 22.20
C ASN A 51 8.77 -6.34 21.15
N ALA A 52 8.43 -5.07 21.14
CA ALA A 52 8.97 -4.07 20.22
C ALA A 52 9.94 -3.10 20.91
N GLY A 53 10.65 -3.56 21.94
CA GLY A 53 11.57 -2.77 22.77
C GLY A 53 10.90 -2.19 24.03
N HIS A 54 11.62 -1.29 24.72
CA HIS A 54 11.15 -0.75 26.01
C HIS A 54 10.07 0.33 25.87
N GLU A 55 9.97 0.96 24.67
CA GLU A 55 9.14 2.14 24.44
C GLU A 55 7.78 1.85 23.81
N ALA A 56 7.53 0.62 23.37
CA ALA A 56 6.27 0.25 22.76
C ALA A 56 5.95 -1.24 22.96
N LYS A 57 4.68 -1.54 23.25
CA LYS A 57 4.15 -2.90 23.33
C LYS A 57 2.94 -3.01 22.40
N PRO A 58 3.15 -3.04 21.08
CA PRO A 58 2.04 -3.19 20.17
C PRO A 58 1.40 -4.58 20.34
N GLU A 59 0.10 -4.64 20.09
CA GLU A 59 -0.67 -5.86 20.14
C GLU A 59 -1.09 -6.26 18.72
N LEU A 60 -0.82 -7.51 18.35
CA LEU A 60 -1.33 -8.11 17.13
C LEU A 60 -2.65 -8.82 17.42
N ASN A 61 -3.72 -8.42 16.74
CA ASN A 61 -5.03 -9.02 16.92
C ASN A 61 -5.74 -9.15 15.57
N ASN A 62 -5.92 -10.39 15.10
CA ASN A 62 -6.65 -10.72 13.86
C ASN A 62 -6.27 -9.85 12.65
N GLY A 63 -4.97 -9.67 12.40
CA GLY A 63 -4.46 -8.91 11.26
C GLY A 63 -4.47 -7.39 11.45
N LEU A 64 -4.71 -6.91 12.66
CA LEU A 64 -4.52 -5.52 13.07
C LEU A 64 -3.35 -5.44 14.05
N LEU A 65 -2.36 -4.61 13.75
CA LEU A 65 -1.31 -4.22 14.69
C LEU A 65 -1.73 -2.94 15.40
N ALA A 66 -1.96 -2.99 16.69
CA ALA A 66 -2.41 -1.84 17.48
C ALA A 66 -1.30 -1.31 18.39
N TYR A 67 -0.97 -0.04 18.25
CA TYR A 67 -0.14 0.71 19.19
C TYR A 67 -1.06 1.42 20.19
N HIS A 68 -0.70 1.35 21.47
CA HIS A 68 -1.43 2.04 22.53
C HIS A 68 -0.69 3.33 22.90
N ALA A 69 -1.44 4.37 23.24
CA ALA A 69 -0.86 5.65 23.64
C ALA A 69 -0.08 5.48 24.96
N GLU A 70 1.24 5.54 24.88
CA GLU A 70 2.08 5.76 26.04
C GLU A 70 2.47 7.25 26.08
N GLN A 71 2.39 7.86 27.26
CA GLN A 71 2.85 9.23 27.45
C GLN A 71 4.37 9.23 27.54
N VAL A 72 5.02 9.60 26.45
CA VAL A 72 6.46 9.85 26.45
C VAL A 72 6.70 11.33 26.77
N PRO A 73 7.60 11.66 27.71
CA PRO A 73 7.94 13.04 28.00
C PRO A 73 8.43 13.78 26.74
N ASP A 74 8.03 15.05 26.58
CA ASP A 74 8.35 15.88 25.40
C ASP A 74 9.86 16.05 25.10
N ASN A 75 10.74 15.64 26.04
CA ASN A 75 12.20 15.80 25.96
C ASN A 75 12.95 14.53 25.49
N THR A 76 12.26 13.44 25.22
CA THR A 76 12.89 12.23 24.66
C THR A 76 12.83 12.28 23.14
N GLY A 77 13.91 11.86 22.48
CA GLY A 77 13.93 11.73 21.03
C GLY A 77 12.81 10.79 20.54
N LEU A 78 12.21 11.07 19.39
CA LEU A 78 11.17 10.22 18.83
C LEU A 78 11.78 8.91 18.32
N THR A 79 11.28 7.79 18.84
CA THR A 79 11.59 6.45 18.34
C THR A 79 10.63 6.11 17.20
N TYR A 80 11.16 5.67 16.06
CA TYR A 80 10.37 5.36 14.88
C TYR A 80 10.36 3.87 14.57
N HIS A 81 9.20 3.36 14.21
CA HIS A 81 9.03 2.05 13.60
C HIS A 81 8.55 2.20 12.15
N THR A 82 8.79 1.15 11.34
CA THR A 82 8.30 1.10 9.97
C THR A 82 7.51 -0.19 9.78
N LEU A 83 6.28 -0.08 9.29
CA LEU A 83 5.47 -1.20 8.86
C LEU A 83 5.48 -1.25 7.33
N THR A 84 5.90 -2.38 6.77
CA THR A 84 5.99 -2.60 5.32
C THR A 84 5.11 -3.78 4.91
N THR A 85 4.30 -3.59 3.89
CA THR A 85 3.58 -4.66 3.19
C THR A 85 4.34 -5.00 1.91
N PRO A 86 4.97 -6.18 1.80
CA PRO A 86 5.56 -6.63 0.54
C PRO A 86 4.51 -6.75 -0.57
N LYS A 87 4.92 -6.97 -1.82
CA LYS A 87 4.03 -7.43 -2.88
C LYS A 87 3.23 -8.65 -2.40
N GLY A 88 1.98 -8.77 -2.79
CA GLY A 88 1.07 -9.84 -2.35
C GLY A 88 0.60 -9.75 -0.90
N ARG A 89 0.77 -8.60 -0.24
CA ARG A 89 0.35 -8.42 1.16
C ARG A 89 -0.42 -7.11 1.35
N GLN A 90 -1.39 -7.15 2.26
CA GLN A 90 -2.09 -5.98 2.80
C GLN A 90 -2.14 -6.08 4.31
N PHE A 91 -2.16 -4.96 5.01
CA PHE A 91 -2.19 -4.98 6.47
C PHE A 91 -2.85 -3.75 7.07
N ALA A 92 -3.42 -3.93 8.28
CA ALA A 92 -4.03 -2.85 9.05
C ALA A 92 -3.18 -2.49 10.28
N LEU A 93 -3.09 -1.19 10.57
CA LEU A 93 -2.35 -0.61 11.68
C LEU A 93 -3.23 0.39 12.43
N GLN A 94 -3.22 0.33 13.74
CA GLN A 94 -3.70 1.41 14.60
C GLN A 94 -2.51 2.12 15.23
N LEU A 95 -2.39 3.41 14.94
CA LEU A 95 -1.35 4.29 15.48
C LEU A 95 -1.62 4.65 16.96
N PRO A 96 -0.61 5.16 17.71
CA PRO A 96 -0.74 5.48 19.13
C PRO A 96 -1.84 6.50 19.46
N ASP A 97 -2.26 7.32 18.51
CA ASP A 97 -3.35 8.29 18.68
C ASP A 97 -4.75 7.74 18.37
N GLY A 98 -4.84 6.44 18.06
CA GLY A 98 -6.07 5.76 17.65
C GLY A 98 -6.41 5.88 16.16
N THR A 99 -5.59 6.60 15.37
CA THR A 99 -5.72 6.66 13.92
C THR A 99 -5.55 5.28 13.31
N LYS A 100 -6.45 4.87 12.43
CA LYS A 100 -6.35 3.61 11.70
C LYS A 100 -5.80 3.82 10.30
N VAL A 101 -4.93 2.92 9.89
CA VAL A 101 -4.28 2.94 8.58
C VAL A 101 -4.37 1.56 7.95
N TRP A 102 -4.76 1.47 6.69
CA TRP A 102 -4.65 0.26 5.88
C TRP A 102 -3.58 0.49 4.83
N LEU A 103 -2.65 -0.42 4.72
CA LEU A 103 -1.61 -0.42 3.69
C LEU A 103 -1.96 -1.43 2.59
N ASN A 104 -1.94 -0.97 1.35
CA ASN A 104 -2.06 -1.83 0.18
C ASN A 104 -0.75 -2.60 -0.08
N ALA A 105 -0.72 -3.48 -1.06
CA ALA A 105 0.48 -4.23 -1.42
C ALA A 105 1.63 -3.30 -1.87
N ALA A 106 2.87 -3.69 -1.58
CA ALA A 106 4.08 -2.91 -1.89
C ALA A 106 4.07 -1.49 -1.28
N SER A 107 3.62 -1.36 -0.02
CA SER A 107 3.50 -0.07 0.67
C SER A 107 4.24 -0.07 2.00
N SER A 108 4.55 1.11 2.51
CA SER A 108 5.14 1.26 3.84
C SER A 108 4.64 2.51 4.56
N ILE A 109 4.65 2.46 5.90
CA ILE A 109 4.44 3.61 6.77
C ILE A 109 5.52 3.65 7.84
N ARG A 110 6.19 4.80 7.97
CA ARG A 110 7.12 5.11 9.05
C ARG A 110 6.44 6.07 10.01
N PHE A 111 6.38 5.72 11.27
CA PHE A 111 5.66 6.46 12.30
C PHE A 111 6.40 6.43 13.65
N PRO A 112 6.26 7.45 14.50
CA PRO A 112 6.81 7.43 15.84
C PRO A 112 5.93 6.55 16.75
N VAL A 113 6.56 5.81 17.68
CA VAL A 113 5.86 4.97 18.67
C VAL A 113 5.01 5.79 19.65
N SER A 114 5.28 7.11 19.73
CA SER A 114 4.47 8.10 20.44
C SER A 114 4.51 9.44 19.71
N PHE A 115 3.36 10.10 19.57
CA PHE A 115 3.28 11.40 18.93
C PHE A 115 3.56 12.55 19.89
N SER A 116 4.16 13.63 19.36
CA SER A 116 4.34 14.88 20.12
C SER A 116 2.99 15.59 20.36
N ASN A 117 3.03 16.57 21.28
CA ASN A 117 1.88 17.45 21.54
C ASN A 117 1.75 18.60 20.52
N LYS A 118 2.65 18.70 19.53
CA LYS A 118 2.65 19.76 18.52
C LYS A 118 2.07 19.30 17.19
N GLU A 119 2.46 18.10 16.76
CA GLU A 119 2.04 17.50 15.49
C GLU A 119 2.11 15.97 15.55
N ARG A 120 1.36 15.31 14.67
CA ARG A 120 1.37 13.86 14.48
C ARG A 120 1.84 13.58 13.06
N LYS A 121 3.12 13.27 12.89
CA LYS A 121 3.71 13.12 11.55
C LYS A 121 4.05 11.67 11.25
N VAL A 122 3.68 11.23 10.03
CA VAL A 122 4.03 9.92 9.46
C VAL A 122 4.54 10.10 8.04
N GLU A 123 5.31 9.11 7.56
CA GLU A 123 5.84 9.07 6.19
C GLU A 123 5.33 7.80 5.52
N ILE A 124 4.89 7.87 4.26
CA ILE A 124 4.42 6.70 3.51
C ILE A 124 5.07 6.60 2.14
N THR A 125 5.14 5.35 1.66
CA THR A 125 5.34 5.00 0.26
C THR A 125 4.26 4.01 -0.17
N GLY A 126 3.94 3.96 -1.47
CA GLY A 126 2.86 3.10 -1.94
C GLY A 126 1.48 3.67 -1.67
N GLU A 127 0.52 2.83 -1.32
CA GLU A 127 -0.87 3.25 -1.14
C GLU A 127 -1.39 2.95 0.27
N ALA A 128 -2.02 3.96 0.88
CA ALA A 128 -2.57 3.88 2.22
C ALA A 128 -3.92 4.61 2.34
N TYR A 129 -4.84 4.00 3.06
CA TYR A 129 -6.09 4.63 3.49
C TYR A 129 -6.02 4.96 4.98
N PHE A 130 -6.49 6.15 5.35
CA PHE A 130 -6.45 6.68 6.70
C PHE A 130 -7.84 7.00 7.24
N GLU A 131 -8.08 6.61 8.48
CA GLU A 131 -9.18 7.10 9.34
C GLU A 131 -8.54 7.84 10.51
N VAL A 132 -8.34 9.15 10.36
CA VAL A 132 -7.62 9.95 11.36
C VAL A 132 -8.54 10.34 12.50
N THR A 133 -8.15 9.95 13.72
CA THR A 133 -8.85 10.34 14.96
C THR A 133 -8.57 11.80 15.29
N PRO A 134 -9.61 12.65 15.49
CA PRO A 134 -9.43 14.01 15.95
C PRO A 134 -8.80 14.04 17.35
N ARG A 135 -7.71 14.80 17.52
CA ARG A 135 -7.06 14.97 18.83
C ARG A 135 -7.12 16.42 19.28
N PRO A 136 -7.87 16.75 20.33
CA PRO A 136 -7.89 18.09 20.89
C PRO A 136 -6.56 18.42 21.57
N VAL A 137 -6.19 19.72 21.58
CA VAL A 137 -5.05 20.19 22.35
C VAL A 137 -5.41 20.20 23.84
N VAL A 138 -4.61 19.53 24.66
CA VAL A 138 -4.74 19.50 26.12
C VAL A 138 -3.76 20.51 26.72
N HIS A 139 -4.23 21.40 27.60
CA HIS A 139 -3.52 22.47 28.32
C HIS A 139 -3.19 23.76 27.54
N ASN A 140 -3.63 24.90 28.09
CA ASN A 140 -3.29 26.30 27.77
C ASN A 140 -3.57 26.78 26.33
N ARG A 141 -4.40 26.09 25.55
CA ARG A 141 -4.89 26.55 24.24
C ARG A 141 -6.40 26.45 24.18
N PRO A 142 -7.09 27.24 23.34
CA PRO A 142 -8.54 27.11 23.18
C PRO A 142 -8.93 25.66 22.83
N ALA A 143 -9.95 25.12 23.47
CA ALA A 143 -10.45 23.75 23.25
C ALA A 143 -10.84 23.44 21.77
N SER A 144 -10.94 24.49 20.95
CA SER A 144 -11.22 24.40 19.50
C SER A 144 -9.98 24.06 18.64
N GLN A 145 -8.76 24.13 19.20
CA GLN A 145 -7.55 23.86 18.44
C GLN A 145 -7.24 22.35 18.49
N LYS A 146 -7.11 21.73 17.31
CA LYS A 146 -6.74 20.32 17.16
C LYS A 146 -5.27 20.19 16.78
N ILE A 147 -4.62 19.11 17.22
CA ILE A 147 -3.25 18.76 16.84
C ILE A 147 -3.30 18.22 15.39
N PRO A 148 -2.56 18.82 14.44
CA PRO A 148 -2.59 18.37 13.06
C PRO A 148 -1.98 16.96 12.94
N PHE A 149 -2.53 16.18 11.99
CA PHE A 149 -1.96 14.93 11.51
C PHE A 149 -1.39 15.19 10.11
N ILE A 150 -0.11 14.85 9.93
CA ILE A 150 0.64 15.17 8.72
C ILE A 150 1.14 13.86 8.10
N VAL A 151 0.75 13.62 6.85
CA VAL A 151 1.29 12.53 6.02
C VAL A 151 2.26 13.13 5.01
N THR A 152 3.48 12.62 4.98
CA THR A 152 4.50 13.02 4.00
C THR A 152 4.75 11.87 3.04
N THR A 153 4.73 12.18 1.76
CA THR A 153 5.15 11.31 0.66
C THR A 153 6.36 11.94 -0.05
N LYS A 154 6.76 11.36 -1.16
CA LYS A 154 7.84 11.90 -1.98
C LYS A 154 7.50 13.26 -2.62
N ARG A 155 6.21 13.46 -3.00
CA ARG A 155 5.74 14.64 -3.77
C ARG A 155 4.66 15.45 -3.07
N GLN A 156 4.15 15.00 -1.90
CA GLN A 156 3.06 15.66 -1.19
C GLN A 156 3.33 15.75 0.32
N GLN A 157 2.84 16.83 0.92
CA GLN A 157 2.59 16.93 2.35
C GLN A 157 1.09 17.16 2.54
N ILE A 158 0.46 16.30 3.31
CA ILE A 158 -0.99 16.23 3.51
C ILE A 158 -1.27 16.52 4.96
N GLU A 159 -2.07 17.56 5.24
CA GLU A 159 -2.43 17.99 6.60
C GLU A 159 -3.93 17.82 6.84
N VAL A 160 -4.28 17.14 7.95
CA VAL A 160 -5.66 16.90 8.36
C VAL A 160 -5.85 17.07 9.88
N LEU A 161 -7.11 17.22 10.32
CA LEU A 161 -7.47 17.37 11.73
C LEU A 161 -8.40 16.27 12.25
N GLY A 162 -8.87 15.36 11.36
CA GLY A 162 -9.82 14.29 11.62
C GLY A 162 -10.61 14.04 10.34
N THR A 163 -10.24 13.02 9.57
CA THR A 163 -10.55 12.94 8.14
C THR A 163 -10.36 11.50 7.66
N HIS A 164 -11.17 11.07 6.71
CA HIS A 164 -11.01 9.82 5.98
C HIS A 164 -10.50 10.12 4.56
N PHE A 165 -9.36 9.59 4.20
CA PHE A 165 -8.73 9.85 2.89
C PHE A 165 -7.83 8.70 2.44
N ASN A 166 -7.66 8.58 1.13
CA ASN A 166 -6.73 7.63 0.49
C ASN A 166 -5.55 8.39 -0.12
N VAL A 167 -4.37 7.85 0.00
CA VAL A 167 -3.15 8.36 -0.65
C VAL A 167 -2.56 7.25 -1.50
N ASN A 168 -2.39 7.49 -2.80
CA ASN A 168 -1.65 6.63 -3.72
C ASN A 168 -0.37 7.35 -4.13
N ALA A 169 0.75 6.86 -3.64
CA ALA A 169 2.09 7.43 -3.80
C ALA A 169 3.13 6.38 -4.18
N TYR A 170 2.77 5.47 -5.09
CA TYR A 170 3.72 4.50 -5.65
C TYR A 170 4.76 5.19 -6.53
N ASP A 171 6.02 4.76 -6.43
CA ASP A 171 7.12 5.31 -7.22
C ASP A 171 7.02 4.96 -8.72
N ASP A 172 6.36 3.85 -9.06
CA ASP A 172 6.08 3.38 -10.42
C ASP A 172 4.83 4.01 -11.05
N GLU A 173 4.12 4.90 -10.32
CA GLU A 173 3.04 5.71 -10.85
C GLU A 173 3.53 7.10 -11.28
N LYS A 174 2.95 7.61 -12.38
CA LYS A 174 3.32 8.92 -12.94
C LYS A 174 3.00 10.08 -11.99
N GLU A 175 1.93 9.94 -11.23
CA GLU A 175 1.35 10.97 -10.35
C GLU A 175 1.08 10.39 -8.97
N GLU A 176 1.24 11.21 -7.93
CA GLU A 176 0.71 10.90 -6.60
C GLU A 176 -0.70 11.49 -6.47
N ARG A 177 -1.59 10.75 -5.83
CA ARG A 177 -3.02 11.08 -5.71
C ARG A 177 -3.46 11.03 -4.26
N THR A 178 -4.11 12.10 -3.79
CA THR A 178 -4.75 12.15 -2.47
C THR A 178 -6.24 12.40 -2.66
N THR A 179 -7.07 11.43 -2.30
CA THR A 179 -8.54 11.49 -2.45
C THR A 179 -9.20 11.66 -1.10
N LEU A 180 -10.06 12.66 -0.98
CA LEU A 180 -10.84 12.91 0.23
C LEU A 180 -12.17 12.16 0.19
N ILE A 181 -12.41 11.34 1.21
CA ILE A 181 -13.65 10.61 1.42
C ILE A 181 -14.57 11.39 2.38
N GLU A 182 -14.06 11.79 3.55
CA GLU A 182 -14.82 12.52 4.56
C GLU A 182 -13.94 13.54 5.30
N GLY A 183 -14.51 14.71 5.62
CA GLY A 183 -13.85 15.76 6.37
C GLY A 183 -13.21 16.84 5.50
N LYS A 184 -11.96 17.20 5.77
CA LYS A 184 -11.19 18.22 5.05
C LYS A 184 -9.72 17.87 5.03
N VAL A 185 -9.09 17.99 3.86
CA VAL A 185 -7.66 17.73 3.63
C VAL A 185 -7.02 18.96 3.01
N ARG A 186 -5.85 19.35 3.50
CA ARG A 186 -4.97 20.30 2.81
C ARG A 186 -3.78 19.56 2.23
N VAL A 187 -3.52 19.73 0.95
CA VAL A 187 -2.42 19.09 0.22
C VAL A 187 -1.47 20.15 -0.30
N HIS A 188 -0.20 19.97 -0.03
CA HIS A 188 0.90 20.76 -0.58
C HIS A 188 1.78 19.88 -1.44
N ALA A 189 2.19 20.39 -2.61
CA ALA A 189 3.21 19.72 -3.39
C ALA A 189 4.59 19.98 -2.79
N THR A 190 5.42 18.94 -2.73
CA THR A 190 6.82 19.03 -2.28
C THR A 190 7.74 18.69 -3.45
N ALA A 191 8.71 19.55 -3.75
CA ALA A 191 9.73 19.22 -4.74
C ALA A 191 10.70 18.18 -4.14
N PRO A 192 11.11 17.15 -4.88
CA PRO A 192 12.10 16.18 -4.43
C PRO A 192 13.38 16.89 -3.98
N GLY A 193 13.84 16.62 -2.74
CA GLY A 193 15.06 17.19 -2.19
C GLY A 193 14.93 18.63 -1.62
N SER A 194 13.74 19.23 -1.60
CA SER A 194 13.53 20.54 -0.96
C SER A 194 13.36 20.35 0.56
N SER A 195 14.40 20.61 1.32
CA SER A 195 14.28 20.91 2.75
C SER A 195 13.69 22.33 2.88
N GLN A 196 12.39 22.42 3.11
CA GLN A 196 11.76 23.73 3.30
C GLN A 196 12.12 24.31 4.67
N PRO A 197 12.41 25.61 4.76
CA PRO A 197 12.64 26.24 6.03
C PRO A 197 11.37 26.22 6.90
N PRO A 198 11.50 26.09 8.23
CA PRO A 198 10.37 26.20 9.15
C PRO A 198 9.59 27.51 8.92
N GLY A 199 8.28 27.40 8.65
CA GLY A 199 7.42 28.59 8.47
C GLY A 199 7.20 29.02 7.02
N ALA A 200 7.77 28.37 6.02
CA ALA A 200 7.43 28.63 4.61
C ALA A 200 5.98 28.23 4.33
N THR A 201 5.17 29.19 3.89
CA THR A 201 3.79 28.90 3.44
C THR A 201 3.84 28.34 2.02
N ILE A 202 3.72 27.02 1.89
CA ILE A 202 3.60 26.39 0.58
C ILE A 202 2.17 26.63 0.08
N PRO A 203 1.95 27.14 -1.14
CA PRO A 203 0.63 27.16 -1.73
C PRO A 203 0.10 25.72 -1.80
N GLY A 204 -1.07 25.49 -1.22
CA GLY A 204 -1.70 24.17 -1.20
C GLY A 204 -3.14 24.26 -1.62
N VAL A 205 -3.71 23.11 -1.94
CA VAL A 205 -5.14 22.96 -2.23
C VAL A 205 -5.88 22.40 -1.02
N VAL A 206 -7.11 22.83 -0.84
CA VAL A 206 -8.00 22.28 0.19
C VAL A 206 -9.09 21.47 -0.53
N LEU A 207 -9.17 20.18 -0.20
CA LEU A 207 -10.15 19.28 -0.80
C LEU A 207 -11.45 19.25 0.02
N ALA A 208 -12.56 19.11 -0.70
CA ALA A 208 -13.86 18.68 -0.19
C ALA A 208 -14.08 17.18 -0.53
N PRO A 209 -15.01 16.48 0.17
CA PRO A 209 -15.35 15.09 -0.14
C PRO A 209 -15.65 14.86 -1.64
N GLY A 210 -15.13 13.77 -2.20
CA GLY A 210 -15.20 13.45 -3.63
C GLY A 210 -14.22 14.22 -4.52
N GLN A 211 -13.27 14.97 -3.93
CA GLN A 211 -12.20 15.63 -4.67
C GLN A 211 -10.86 14.90 -4.46
N GLN A 212 -9.96 15.05 -5.43
CA GLN A 212 -8.64 14.47 -5.43
C GLN A 212 -7.58 15.53 -5.78
N ALA A 213 -6.51 15.57 -5.03
CA ALA A 213 -5.29 16.28 -5.39
C ALA A 213 -4.37 15.35 -6.17
N VAL A 214 -3.84 15.83 -7.27
CA VAL A 214 -2.93 15.08 -8.15
C VAL A 214 -1.65 15.88 -8.30
N THR A 215 -0.51 15.25 -7.99
CA THR A 215 0.82 15.87 -8.09
C THR A 215 1.71 15.06 -9.01
N ASP A 216 2.24 15.68 -10.05
CA ASP A 216 3.15 15.06 -11.01
C ASP A 216 4.62 15.09 -10.54
N ALA A 217 5.52 14.55 -11.37
CA ALA A 217 6.95 14.52 -11.11
C ALA A 217 7.63 15.91 -11.03
N HIS A 218 6.97 16.95 -11.55
CA HIS A 218 7.44 18.33 -11.54
C HIS A 218 6.83 19.15 -10.41
N ALA A 219 6.16 18.49 -9.45
CA ALA A 219 5.43 19.11 -8.35
C ALA A 219 4.27 20.02 -8.79
N ASN A 220 3.73 19.84 -10.00
CA ASN A 220 2.51 20.51 -10.42
C ASN A 220 1.33 19.87 -9.68
N LEU A 221 0.62 20.69 -8.90
CA LEU A 221 -0.52 20.28 -8.09
C LEU A 221 -1.82 20.74 -8.75
N LYS A 222 -2.70 19.80 -9.07
CA LYS A 222 -4.04 20.07 -9.60
C LYS A 222 -5.11 19.42 -8.73
N THR A 223 -6.34 19.91 -8.81
CA THR A 223 -7.50 19.31 -8.14
C THR A 223 -8.46 18.74 -9.17
N GLU A 224 -8.81 17.47 -9.03
CA GLU A 224 -9.86 16.80 -9.78
C GLU A 224 -11.15 16.74 -8.93
N LYS A 225 -12.29 16.95 -9.56
CA LYS A 225 -13.62 16.95 -8.89
C LYS A 225 -14.44 15.77 -9.38
N ASN A 226 -15.41 15.36 -8.56
CA ASN A 226 -16.32 14.25 -8.88
C ASN A 226 -15.58 12.93 -9.15
N VAL A 227 -14.55 12.65 -8.33
CA VAL A 227 -13.79 11.41 -8.40
C VAL A 227 -14.68 10.26 -7.93
N ASP A 228 -14.62 9.14 -8.63
CA ASP A 228 -15.26 7.90 -8.21
C ASP A 228 -14.55 7.35 -6.96
N VAL A 229 -15.13 7.67 -5.79
CA VAL A 229 -14.59 7.25 -4.49
C VAL A 229 -14.69 5.73 -4.32
N GLU A 230 -15.72 5.06 -4.88
CA GLU A 230 -15.87 3.61 -4.81
C GLU A 230 -14.72 2.93 -5.55
N LYS A 231 -14.36 3.43 -6.72
CA LYS A 231 -13.20 2.97 -7.48
C LYS A 231 -11.89 3.14 -6.68
N VAL A 232 -11.68 4.30 -6.07
CA VAL A 232 -10.48 4.57 -5.25
C VAL A 232 -10.39 3.62 -4.06
N MET A 233 -11.53 3.27 -3.46
CA MET A 233 -11.61 2.42 -2.25
C MET A 233 -11.73 0.93 -2.56
N ALA A 234 -11.86 0.52 -3.82
CA ALA A 234 -12.05 -0.87 -4.22
C ALA A 234 -10.97 -1.81 -3.64
N TRP A 235 -9.71 -1.38 -3.67
CA TRP A 235 -8.59 -2.17 -3.16
C TRP A 235 -8.74 -2.55 -1.68
N LYS A 236 -9.21 -1.62 -0.84
CA LYS A 236 -9.45 -1.82 0.59
C LYS A 236 -10.66 -2.73 0.82
N ASN A 237 -11.65 -2.67 -0.08
CA ASN A 237 -12.88 -3.44 0.00
C ASN A 237 -12.75 -4.85 -0.60
N GLY A 238 -11.56 -5.26 -1.05
CA GLY A 238 -11.30 -6.59 -1.60
C GLY A 238 -11.58 -6.73 -3.10
N TYR A 239 -11.61 -5.62 -3.83
CA TYR A 239 -11.88 -5.60 -5.26
C TYR A 239 -10.75 -4.94 -6.06
N PHE A 240 -10.63 -5.36 -7.32
CA PHE A 240 -10.05 -4.55 -8.38
C PHE A 240 -11.17 -3.79 -9.06
N ASN A 241 -10.99 -2.52 -9.31
CA ASN A 241 -11.89 -1.74 -10.14
C ASN A 241 -11.09 -1.13 -11.30
N PHE A 242 -11.28 -1.70 -12.48
CA PHE A 242 -10.57 -1.33 -13.72
C PHE A 242 -11.38 -0.38 -14.60
N ALA A 243 -12.51 0.15 -14.13
CA ALA A 243 -13.31 1.10 -14.91
C ALA A 243 -12.42 2.25 -15.41
N ASP A 244 -12.36 2.45 -16.72
CA ASP A 244 -11.55 3.45 -17.41
C ASP A 244 -10.02 3.36 -17.14
N ALA A 245 -9.52 2.25 -16.59
CA ALA A 245 -8.10 2.05 -16.39
C ALA A 245 -7.41 1.66 -17.71
N LYS A 246 -6.25 2.24 -17.95
CA LYS A 246 -5.36 1.76 -19.00
C LYS A 246 -4.80 0.40 -18.61
N LEU A 247 -4.51 -0.43 -19.62
CA LEU A 247 -3.95 -1.76 -19.41
C LEU A 247 -2.72 -1.73 -18.49
N GLU A 248 -1.80 -0.80 -18.70
CA GLU A 248 -0.58 -0.67 -17.90
C GLU A 248 -0.88 -0.40 -16.41
N GLU A 249 -1.88 0.44 -16.11
CA GLU A 249 -2.28 0.76 -14.73
C GLU A 249 -2.87 -0.46 -14.04
N ALA A 250 -3.71 -1.21 -14.74
CA ALA A 250 -4.27 -2.47 -14.24
C ALA A 250 -3.17 -3.51 -14.02
N MET A 251 -2.24 -3.68 -14.97
CA MET A 251 -1.14 -4.62 -14.85
C MET A 251 -0.24 -4.32 -13.65
N ARG A 252 0.06 -3.05 -13.35
CA ARG A 252 0.80 -2.68 -12.12
C ARG A 252 0.05 -3.06 -10.84
N GLN A 253 -1.30 -2.92 -10.82
CA GLN A 253 -2.10 -3.38 -9.67
C GLN A 253 -2.00 -4.91 -9.50
N LEU A 254 -2.08 -5.67 -10.59
CA LEU A 254 -1.95 -7.13 -10.58
C LEU A 254 -0.52 -7.55 -10.16
N GLU A 255 0.49 -6.89 -10.68
CA GLU A 255 1.89 -7.12 -10.32
C GLU A 255 2.13 -6.97 -8.82
N ARG A 256 1.56 -5.91 -8.22
CA ARG A 256 1.66 -5.68 -6.77
C ARG A 256 0.87 -6.71 -5.96
N TRP A 257 -0.33 -7.11 -6.42
CA TRP A 257 -1.20 -8.01 -5.68
C TRP A 257 -0.80 -9.48 -5.75
N TYR A 258 -0.40 -9.96 -6.93
CA TYR A 258 0.02 -11.35 -7.12
C TYR A 258 1.52 -11.60 -6.89
N ASP A 259 2.30 -10.54 -6.61
CA ASP A 259 3.76 -10.59 -6.50
C ASP A 259 4.38 -11.24 -7.75
N ILE A 260 4.06 -10.72 -8.90
CA ILE A 260 4.57 -11.14 -10.21
C ILE A 260 5.34 -10.01 -10.89
N GLU A 261 6.02 -10.33 -11.97
CA GLU A 261 6.63 -9.40 -12.91
C GLU A 261 5.80 -9.39 -14.20
N VAL A 262 5.40 -8.21 -14.68
CA VAL A 262 4.66 -8.06 -15.95
C VAL A 262 5.62 -7.63 -17.05
N LEU A 263 5.66 -8.41 -18.12
CA LEU A 263 6.48 -8.14 -19.31
C LEU A 263 5.59 -7.99 -20.53
N TYR A 264 5.95 -7.11 -21.45
CA TYR A 264 5.21 -6.90 -22.69
C TYR A 264 6.00 -7.42 -23.89
N GLU A 265 5.37 -8.24 -24.72
CA GLU A 265 5.91 -8.66 -26.01
C GLU A 265 5.39 -7.73 -27.13
N GLY A 266 6.23 -6.82 -27.56
CA GLY A 266 5.88 -5.80 -28.56
C GLY A 266 5.23 -4.57 -27.94
N ASP A 267 4.37 -3.91 -28.75
CA ASP A 267 3.66 -2.71 -28.32
C ASP A 267 2.57 -3.07 -27.29
N ILE A 268 2.44 -2.21 -26.29
CA ILE A 268 1.39 -2.38 -25.26
C ILE A 268 0.02 -2.22 -25.93
N PRO A 269 -0.89 -3.19 -25.79
CA PRO A 269 -2.22 -3.07 -26.36
C PRO A 269 -2.97 -1.85 -25.81
N ASP A 270 -3.49 -1.01 -26.70
CA ASP A 270 -4.35 0.12 -26.31
C ASP A 270 -5.77 -0.39 -26.01
N VAL A 271 -5.90 -1.01 -24.83
CA VAL A 271 -7.15 -1.58 -24.33
C VAL A 271 -7.50 -0.89 -23.02
N GLN A 272 -8.72 -0.39 -22.94
CA GLN A 272 -9.31 0.03 -21.67
C GLN A 272 -10.01 -1.16 -21.04
N LEU A 273 -9.62 -1.45 -19.81
CA LEU A 273 -10.31 -2.44 -19.00
C LEU A 273 -11.59 -1.83 -18.42
N VAL A 274 -12.61 -2.65 -18.25
CA VAL A 274 -13.88 -2.22 -17.67
C VAL A 274 -14.35 -3.24 -16.63
N GLY A 275 -15.02 -2.73 -15.61
CA GLY A 275 -15.65 -3.55 -14.58
C GLY A 275 -14.87 -3.66 -13.29
N GLU A 276 -15.49 -4.37 -12.38
CA GLU A 276 -14.99 -4.66 -11.04
C GLU A 276 -14.92 -6.17 -10.85
N MET A 277 -13.91 -6.66 -10.13
CA MET A 277 -13.78 -8.07 -9.79
C MET A 277 -13.18 -8.24 -8.40
N THR A 278 -13.52 -9.34 -7.74
CA THR A 278 -12.91 -9.71 -6.46
C THR A 278 -11.42 -9.98 -6.60
N LYS A 279 -10.66 -9.63 -5.56
CA LYS A 279 -9.23 -9.92 -5.47
C LYS A 279 -8.93 -11.36 -5.03
N ASP A 280 -9.95 -12.13 -4.62
CA ASP A 280 -9.81 -13.48 -4.08
C ASP A 280 -9.77 -14.58 -5.16
N VAL A 281 -9.51 -14.22 -6.42
CA VAL A 281 -9.35 -15.17 -7.52
C VAL A 281 -7.87 -15.51 -7.74
N THR A 282 -7.59 -16.68 -8.27
CA THR A 282 -6.24 -17.07 -8.66
C THR A 282 -5.80 -16.32 -9.92
N LEU A 283 -4.49 -16.26 -10.15
CA LEU A 283 -3.98 -15.59 -11.35
C LEU A 283 -4.44 -16.30 -12.63
N ASN A 284 -4.53 -17.63 -12.64
CA ASN A 284 -5.03 -18.37 -13.81
C ASN A 284 -6.49 -18.04 -14.12
N ASP A 285 -7.35 -17.92 -13.10
CA ASP A 285 -8.74 -17.48 -13.31
C ASP A 285 -8.80 -16.06 -13.89
N LEU A 286 -7.92 -15.17 -13.44
CA LEU A 286 -7.79 -13.83 -13.99
C LEU A 286 -7.34 -13.87 -15.46
N LEU A 287 -6.36 -14.71 -15.83
CA LEU A 287 -5.90 -14.83 -17.21
C LEU A 287 -7.03 -15.24 -18.15
N VAL A 288 -7.91 -16.13 -17.70
CA VAL A 288 -9.12 -16.52 -18.48
C VAL A 288 -10.05 -15.32 -18.71
N LEU A 289 -10.17 -14.41 -17.72
CA LEU A 289 -10.98 -13.20 -17.89
C LEU A 289 -10.32 -12.20 -18.83
N LEU A 290 -9.00 -12.02 -18.75
CA LEU A 290 -8.24 -11.13 -19.66
C LEU A 290 -8.31 -11.61 -21.11
N ASP A 291 -8.26 -12.92 -21.36
CA ASP A 291 -8.40 -13.50 -22.71
C ASP A 291 -9.78 -13.17 -23.33
N LYS A 292 -10.88 -13.19 -22.54
CA LYS A 292 -12.23 -12.83 -23.01
C LYS A 292 -12.31 -11.37 -23.54
N ILE A 293 -11.49 -10.47 -23.03
CA ILE A 293 -11.39 -9.08 -23.46
C ILE A 293 -10.23 -8.85 -24.47
N ARG A 294 -9.70 -9.95 -25.03
CA ARG A 294 -8.63 -9.97 -26.04
C ARG A 294 -7.27 -9.45 -25.55
N VAL A 295 -7.01 -9.51 -24.27
CA VAL A 295 -5.67 -9.32 -23.70
C VAL A 295 -5.04 -10.69 -23.52
N LYS A 296 -4.13 -11.04 -24.42
CA LYS A 296 -3.46 -12.35 -24.36
C LYS A 296 -2.33 -12.29 -23.34
N CYS A 297 -2.39 -13.19 -22.37
CA CYS A 297 -1.36 -13.31 -21.35
C CYS A 297 -0.95 -14.77 -21.18
N ARG A 298 0.34 -15.01 -20.93
CA ARG A 298 0.85 -16.30 -20.51
C ARG A 298 1.69 -16.16 -19.25
N LEU A 299 1.71 -17.19 -18.43
CA LEU A 299 2.44 -17.23 -17.18
C LEU A 299 3.67 -18.13 -17.31
N GLU A 300 4.85 -17.61 -16.98
CA GLU A 300 6.11 -18.32 -16.90
C GLU A 300 6.68 -18.17 -15.48
N GLY A 301 6.36 -19.10 -14.58
CA GLY A 301 6.67 -18.97 -13.16
C GLY A 301 5.93 -17.77 -12.54
N ARG A 302 6.66 -16.76 -12.11
CA ARG A 302 6.09 -15.49 -11.59
C ARG A 302 6.18 -14.33 -12.60
N LYS A 303 6.38 -14.64 -13.88
CA LYS A 303 6.37 -13.66 -14.96
C LYS A 303 5.09 -13.79 -15.78
N MET A 304 4.34 -12.73 -15.87
CA MET A 304 3.16 -12.63 -16.74
C MET A 304 3.56 -11.88 -18.01
N ILE A 305 3.51 -12.57 -19.13
CA ILE A 305 3.87 -12.01 -20.43
C ILE A 305 2.59 -11.62 -21.14
N VAL A 306 2.46 -10.33 -21.42
CA VAL A 306 1.31 -9.73 -22.11
C VAL A 306 1.68 -9.56 -23.58
N SER A 307 0.83 -10.07 -24.49
CA SER A 307 0.99 -9.92 -25.94
C SER A 307 -0.29 -9.38 -26.57
N LYS A 308 -0.15 -8.97 -27.83
CA LYS A 308 -1.26 -8.40 -28.61
C LYS A 308 -2.21 -9.47 -29.12
#